data_fcc93de02dc407f84ddefc3bc04ca0b2
#
_entry.id   fcc93de02dc407f84ddefc3bc04ca0b2
#
_cell.length_a   1.000
_cell.length_b   1.000
_cell.length_c   1.000
_cell.angle_alpha   90.00
_cell.angle_beta   90.00
_cell.angle_gamma   90.00
#
_symmetry.space_group_name_H-M   'P 1'
#
loop_
_entity.id
_entity.type
_entity.pdbx_description
1 polymer ?
#
loop_
_entity_poly.entity_id
_entity_poly.type
_entity_poly.pdbx_seq_one_letter_code
_entity_poly.pdbx_strand_id
1 'polypeptide(L)'
;MKVAFVSSRQDKAGGNIRHHLMQLLDAGGSSWQEQGRTYEFIEVDERLIHAEGIDKRADTDLIISIWRHASVTTVPVLTVHVTGNFREADLGGTPRTLAPAATAMMQATLRSLAKHCPEGYRVSYEVTHHGPVDLALPSFFVEIGSTDKEWTDPAAGLAVAQSVLSAVMQDPVPLIGFGGTHYAARQTEIALTSRGAFGHIAHTREVAMLDEAMIRAMMAKSGAVAAYIDRKALNREDLNRLSGMLATTGIPRLTESEILSMGHLPWERYHAAREMADRVSAGARIYVHDLQGTGPLTPVPLDPVLLGEAIKADEPGFIRGLAALPVIHLATQDNHMLPVFITHDDHTSQIINALNTLCVKIIRSKEITATEKDLLIITKVRFDPEKAREFGVPAGPFFKQLAGGQPVEIDGRTITPGMVSSSSDITIHIPGLEKFS
;
A
#
# COMPACT_ATOMS: atom_id res chain seq x y z
N MET A 1 12.40 -5.35 -25.67
CA MET A 1 11.51 -4.18 -25.61
C MET A 1 12.22 -3.01 -26.26
N LYS A 2 11.58 -2.39 -27.25
CA LYS A 2 12.10 -1.18 -27.92
C LYS A 2 11.55 0.06 -27.21
N VAL A 3 12.40 1.01 -26.88
CA VAL A 3 12.06 2.25 -26.14
C VAL A 3 12.44 3.45 -26.98
N ALA A 4 11.51 4.35 -27.24
CA ALA A 4 11.78 5.62 -27.87
C ALA A 4 11.87 6.73 -26.81
N PHE A 5 12.98 7.43 -26.75
CA PHE A 5 13.13 8.69 -26.02
C PHE A 5 12.75 9.85 -26.94
N VAL A 6 11.76 10.63 -26.51
CA VAL A 6 11.26 11.78 -27.28
C VAL A 6 11.66 13.07 -26.60
N SER A 7 12.33 13.95 -27.33
CA SER A 7 12.75 15.29 -26.88
C SER A 7 12.35 16.36 -27.89
N SER A 8 12.33 17.61 -27.44
CA SER A 8 12.14 18.77 -28.33
C SER A 8 13.40 19.64 -28.37
N ARG A 9 13.75 20.15 -29.55
CA ARG A 9 14.85 21.11 -29.71
C ARG A 9 14.63 22.44 -28.96
N GLN A 10 13.38 22.73 -28.61
CA GLN A 10 13.02 23.92 -27.86
C GLN A 10 13.17 23.76 -26.35
N ASP A 11 13.57 22.57 -25.87
CA ASP A 11 13.56 22.22 -24.43
C ASP A 11 14.96 21.96 -23.88
N LYS A 12 15.38 22.77 -22.93
CA LYS A 12 16.70 22.66 -22.30
C LYS A 12 16.84 21.41 -21.44
N ALA A 13 15.79 21.04 -20.68
CA ALA A 13 15.83 19.87 -19.82
C ALA A 13 15.85 18.57 -20.65
N GLY A 14 15.00 18.50 -21.70
CA GLY A 14 15.03 17.38 -22.65
C GLY A 14 16.39 17.25 -23.34
N GLY A 15 17.00 18.37 -23.76
CA GLY A 15 18.35 18.41 -24.33
C GLY A 15 19.43 17.92 -23.35
N ASN A 16 19.36 18.35 -22.09
CA ASN A 16 20.26 17.93 -21.01
C ASN A 16 20.14 16.41 -20.74
N ILE A 17 18.92 15.89 -20.56
CA ILE A 17 18.68 14.46 -20.37
C ILE A 17 19.17 13.65 -21.55
N ARG A 18 18.84 14.08 -22.78
CA ARG A 18 19.24 13.43 -24.02
C ARG A 18 20.76 13.33 -24.16
N HIS A 19 21.47 14.41 -23.84
CA HIS A 19 22.95 14.43 -23.85
C HIS A 19 23.54 13.33 -22.96
N HIS A 20 23.07 13.21 -21.71
CA HIS A 20 23.55 12.19 -20.79
C HIS A 20 23.12 10.77 -21.18
N LEU A 21 21.91 10.60 -21.75
CA LEU A 21 21.46 9.31 -22.27
C LEU A 21 22.39 8.81 -23.38
N MET A 22 22.73 9.67 -24.33
CA MET A 22 23.65 9.32 -25.43
C MET A 22 25.03 8.97 -24.88
N GLN A 23 25.58 9.77 -23.97
CA GLN A 23 26.88 9.47 -23.35
C GLN A 23 26.88 8.12 -22.62
N LEU A 24 25.85 7.79 -21.86
CA LEU A 24 25.75 6.52 -21.14
C LEU A 24 25.60 5.33 -22.10
N LEU A 25 24.82 5.46 -23.15
CA LEU A 25 24.63 4.41 -24.15
C LEU A 25 25.89 4.18 -24.99
N ASP A 26 26.63 5.23 -25.34
CA ASP A 26 27.89 5.13 -26.07
C ASP A 26 29.03 4.54 -25.21
N ALA A 27 29.07 4.89 -23.90
CA ALA A 27 30.08 4.42 -22.97
C ALA A 27 29.76 3.01 -22.38
N GLY A 28 28.52 2.64 -22.31
CA GLY A 28 28.04 1.45 -21.58
C GLY A 28 28.22 0.12 -22.35
N GLY A 29 28.51 0.16 -23.63
CA GLY A 29 28.64 -1.05 -24.45
C GLY A 29 27.48 -2.01 -24.33
N SER A 30 27.73 -3.30 -24.05
CA SER A 30 26.73 -4.34 -23.97
C SER A 30 25.90 -4.33 -22.66
N SER A 31 26.30 -3.57 -21.63
CA SER A 31 25.62 -3.63 -20.32
C SER A 31 24.14 -3.19 -20.35
N TRP A 32 23.81 -2.25 -21.21
CA TRP A 32 22.41 -1.80 -21.41
C TRP A 32 21.60 -2.72 -22.32
N GLN A 33 22.26 -3.56 -23.12
CA GLN A 33 21.61 -4.60 -23.92
C GLN A 33 21.26 -5.84 -23.09
N GLU A 34 21.93 -6.10 -21.97
CA GLU A 34 21.68 -7.25 -21.08
C GLU A 34 20.25 -7.27 -20.51
N GLN A 35 19.54 -6.12 -20.44
CA GLN A 35 18.14 -6.03 -20.04
C GLN A 35 17.15 -6.32 -21.17
N GLY A 36 17.61 -6.73 -22.36
CA GLY A 36 16.76 -6.99 -23.52
C GLY A 36 16.04 -5.74 -24.05
N ARG A 37 16.63 -4.55 -23.85
CA ARG A 37 16.11 -3.27 -24.33
C ARG A 37 16.96 -2.73 -25.45
N THR A 38 16.28 -2.11 -26.43
CA THR A 38 16.90 -1.29 -27.46
C THR A 38 16.32 0.11 -27.41
N TYR A 39 17.13 1.10 -27.74
CA TYR A 39 16.75 2.50 -27.58
C TYR A 39 16.86 3.25 -28.89
N GLU A 40 15.91 4.13 -29.15
CA GLU A 40 15.96 5.09 -30.25
C GLU A 40 15.63 6.50 -29.73
N PHE A 41 16.04 7.51 -30.50
CA PHE A 41 15.82 8.91 -30.16
C PHE A 41 15.00 9.58 -31.24
N ILE A 42 13.90 10.20 -30.83
CA ILE A 42 13.04 11.04 -31.68
C ILE A 42 13.18 12.47 -31.19
N GLU A 43 13.57 13.36 -32.08
CA GLU A 43 13.65 14.78 -31.78
C GLU A 43 12.64 15.54 -32.62
N VAL A 44 11.83 16.39 -31.99
CA VAL A 44 10.82 17.21 -32.63
C VAL A 44 11.15 18.69 -32.52
N ASP A 45 10.57 19.51 -33.39
CA ASP A 45 10.78 20.96 -33.39
C ASP A 45 9.73 21.70 -32.54
N GLU A 46 8.53 21.11 -32.36
CA GLU A 46 7.45 21.63 -31.54
C GLU A 46 7.62 21.31 -30.05
N ARG A 47 6.79 21.97 -29.19
CA ARG A 47 6.69 21.61 -27.78
C ARG A 47 6.04 20.22 -27.64
N LEU A 48 6.61 19.35 -26.80
CA LEU A 48 6.15 17.95 -26.65
C LEU A 48 4.66 17.83 -26.29
N ILE A 49 4.10 18.78 -25.56
CA ILE A 49 2.66 18.81 -25.21
C ILE A 49 1.74 18.92 -26.44
N HIS A 50 2.27 19.30 -27.61
CA HIS A 50 1.56 19.42 -28.89
C HIS A 50 2.07 18.41 -29.92
N ALA A 51 3.03 17.55 -29.57
CA ALA A 51 3.64 16.61 -30.51
C ALA A 51 2.75 15.37 -30.67
N GLU A 52 1.75 15.47 -31.54
CA GLU A 52 0.83 14.37 -31.83
C GLU A 52 1.42 13.37 -32.83
N GLY A 53 0.92 12.12 -32.79
CA GLY A 53 1.29 11.03 -33.70
C GLY A 53 2.75 10.58 -33.57
N ILE A 54 3.38 10.79 -32.44
CA ILE A 54 4.78 10.40 -32.21
C ILE A 54 4.96 8.89 -32.34
N ASP A 55 4.01 8.11 -31.84
CA ASP A 55 3.99 6.65 -31.92
C ASP A 55 4.01 6.11 -33.35
N LYS A 56 3.59 6.91 -34.32
CA LYS A 56 3.63 6.55 -35.75
C LYS A 56 4.98 6.80 -36.39
N ARG A 57 5.90 7.48 -35.67
CA ARG A 57 7.25 7.86 -36.17
C ARG A 57 8.31 6.84 -35.80
N ALA A 58 7.99 5.86 -34.97
CA ALA A 58 8.93 4.88 -34.41
C ALA A 58 8.36 3.47 -34.42
N ASP A 59 9.23 2.48 -34.65
CA ASP A 59 8.93 1.06 -34.39
C ASP A 59 9.33 0.72 -32.95
N THR A 60 8.47 1.09 -31.99
CA THR A 60 8.76 1.02 -30.58
C THR A 60 7.63 0.38 -29.77
N ASP A 61 7.95 -0.13 -28.59
CA ASP A 61 6.97 -0.70 -27.65
C ASP A 61 6.56 0.29 -26.54
N LEU A 62 7.42 1.32 -26.31
CA LEU A 62 7.28 2.27 -25.20
C LEU A 62 7.81 3.64 -25.60
N ILE A 63 7.09 4.68 -25.23
CA ILE A 63 7.51 6.08 -25.41
C ILE A 63 7.83 6.70 -24.06
N ILE A 64 9.01 7.26 -23.91
CA ILE A 64 9.43 8.07 -22.76
C ILE A 64 9.75 9.48 -23.25
N SER A 65 8.88 10.42 -22.92
CA SER A 65 9.08 11.84 -23.22
C SER A 65 9.96 12.48 -22.14
N ILE A 66 11.11 13.03 -22.57
CA ILE A 66 12.06 13.72 -21.70
C ILE A 66 11.88 15.22 -21.84
N TRP A 67 11.47 15.91 -20.75
CA TRP A 67 10.95 17.27 -20.83
C TRP A 67 11.24 18.08 -19.57
N ARG A 68 10.92 19.39 -19.63
CA ARG A 68 10.96 20.30 -18.49
C ARG A 68 9.64 20.32 -17.75
N HIS A 69 9.67 20.26 -16.45
CA HIS A 69 8.60 20.72 -15.59
C HIS A 69 8.77 22.22 -15.30
N ALA A 70 7.72 23.01 -15.50
CA ALA A 70 7.72 24.44 -15.20
C ALA A 70 6.69 24.75 -14.11
N SER A 71 7.13 25.34 -13.01
CA SER A 71 6.24 25.70 -11.90
C SER A 71 6.58 27.09 -11.34
N VAL A 72 5.55 27.84 -10.94
CA VAL A 72 5.71 29.10 -10.19
C VAL A 72 6.33 28.87 -8.81
N THR A 73 6.14 27.68 -8.24
CA THR A 73 6.81 27.28 -7.01
C THR A 73 8.14 26.64 -7.38
N THR A 74 9.23 27.40 -7.20
CA THR A 74 10.59 26.98 -7.60
C THR A 74 11.16 25.93 -6.65
N VAL A 75 10.74 24.69 -6.84
CA VAL A 75 11.27 23.54 -6.07
C VAL A 75 12.04 22.66 -7.03
N PRO A 76 13.35 22.36 -6.78
CA PRO A 76 14.06 21.37 -7.56
C PRO A 76 13.38 20.00 -7.43
N VAL A 77 12.94 19.45 -8.56
CA VAL A 77 12.16 18.19 -8.56
C VAL A 77 12.40 17.39 -9.85
N LEU A 78 12.43 16.07 -9.69
CA LEU A 78 12.41 15.11 -10.80
C LEU A 78 11.06 14.40 -10.75
N THR A 79 10.31 14.43 -11.85
CA THR A 79 8.93 13.93 -11.87
C THR A 79 8.69 12.90 -12.95
N VAL A 80 7.64 12.10 -12.74
CA VAL A 80 7.09 11.21 -13.76
C VAL A 80 5.57 11.34 -13.76
N HIS A 81 4.95 11.32 -14.95
CA HIS A 81 3.49 11.28 -15.11
C HIS A 81 3.09 10.79 -16.49
N VAL A 82 1.84 10.36 -16.61
CA VAL A 82 1.20 10.06 -17.88
C VAL A 82 0.34 11.25 -18.32
N THR A 83 0.25 11.49 -19.63
CA THR A 83 -0.51 12.60 -20.20
C THR A 83 -2.00 12.29 -20.31
N GLY A 84 -2.83 13.35 -20.22
CA GLY A 84 -4.27 13.22 -20.33
C GLY A 84 -5.01 14.48 -19.90
N ASN A 85 -6.20 14.67 -20.44
CA ASN A 85 -7.09 15.78 -20.13
C ASN A 85 -8.41 15.23 -19.55
N PHE A 86 -8.68 15.51 -18.29
CA PHE A 86 -9.96 15.13 -17.66
C PHE A 86 -11.12 16.01 -18.11
N ARG A 87 -10.83 17.25 -18.49
CA ARG A 87 -11.79 18.26 -18.98
C ARG A 87 -11.30 18.88 -20.29
N GLU A 88 -11.02 20.16 -20.25
CA GLU A 88 -10.51 20.92 -21.39
C GLU A 88 -9.03 20.58 -21.66
N ALA A 89 -8.57 20.86 -22.88
CA ALA A 89 -7.21 20.57 -23.33
C ALA A 89 -6.38 21.87 -23.45
N ASP A 90 -6.29 22.63 -22.36
CA ASP A 90 -5.63 23.95 -22.33
C ASP A 90 -4.13 23.87 -22.67
N LEU A 91 -3.51 22.71 -22.44
CA LEU A 91 -2.08 22.45 -22.64
C LEU A 91 -1.84 21.31 -23.65
N GLY A 92 -2.58 21.32 -24.76
CA GLY A 92 -2.43 20.34 -25.84
C GLY A 92 -3.23 19.04 -25.64
N GLY A 93 -3.32 18.27 -26.70
CA GLY A 93 -4.15 17.07 -26.78
C GLY A 93 -5.63 17.36 -27.04
N THR A 94 -6.47 16.40 -26.73
CA THR A 94 -7.94 16.46 -26.92
C THR A 94 -8.64 16.48 -25.56
N PRO A 95 -9.73 17.25 -25.38
CA PRO A 95 -10.54 17.22 -24.17
C PRO A 95 -11.02 15.82 -23.82
N ARG A 96 -11.10 15.52 -22.51
CA ARG A 96 -11.61 14.25 -21.97
C ARG A 96 -10.97 13.00 -22.58
N THR A 97 -9.67 13.08 -22.88
CA THR A 97 -8.90 11.99 -23.50
C THR A 97 -7.65 11.71 -22.70
N LEU A 98 -7.37 10.42 -22.50
CA LEU A 98 -6.23 9.93 -21.72
C LEU A 98 -5.30 9.09 -22.62
N ALA A 99 -3.99 9.31 -22.52
CA ALA A 99 -3.00 8.47 -23.19
C ALA A 99 -2.82 7.11 -22.48
N PRO A 100 -2.41 6.04 -23.16
CA PRO A 100 -2.01 4.80 -22.50
C PRO A 100 -0.80 5.00 -21.58
N ALA A 101 -0.92 4.62 -20.31
CA ALA A 101 0.15 4.74 -19.32
C ALA A 101 1.08 3.53 -19.34
N ALA A 102 2.38 3.74 -19.31
CA ALA A 102 3.36 2.71 -19.02
C ALA A 102 3.53 2.53 -17.49
N THR A 103 2.46 2.18 -16.80
CA THR A 103 2.33 2.22 -15.33
C THR A 103 3.48 1.54 -14.59
N ALA A 104 3.86 0.33 -15.00
CA ALA A 104 4.95 -0.43 -14.40
C ALA A 104 6.32 0.22 -14.59
N MET A 105 6.60 0.70 -15.80
CA MET A 105 7.87 1.36 -16.12
C MET A 105 7.97 2.74 -15.47
N MET A 106 6.86 3.47 -15.38
CA MET A 106 6.79 4.76 -14.71
C MET A 106 7.09 4.64 -13.21
N GLN A 107 6.55 3.62 -12.52
CA GLN A 107 6.93 3.33 -11.12
C GLN A 107 8.41 2.92 -11.00
N ALA A 108 8.89 2.05 -11.88
CA ALA A 108 10.28 1.62 -11.87
C ALA A 108 11.24 2.80 -12.05
N THR A 109 10.89 3.73 -12.96
CA THR A 109 11.63 4.98 -13.17
C THR A 109 11.59 5.88 -11.93
N LEU A 110 10.42 6.07 -11.30
CA LEU A 110 10.28 6.86 -10.07
C LEU A 110 11.17 6.32 -8.95
N ARG A 111 11.18 5.00 -8.74
CA ARG A 111 12.04 4.36 -7.74
C ARG A 111 13.52 4.50 -8.06
N SER A 112 13.87 4.45 -9.34
CA SER A 112 15.23 4.68 -9.78
C SER A 112 15.63 6.14 -9.61
N LEU A 113 14.76 7.09 -9.91
CA LEU A 113 14.95 8.51 -9.62
C LEU A 113 15.22 8.76 -8.14
N ALA A 114 14.49 8.10 -7.23
CA ALA A 114 14.74 8.22 -5.80
C ALA A 114 16.13 7.74 -5.37
N LYS A 115 16.72 6.77 -6.08
CA LYS A 115 18.09 6.27 -5.82
C LYS A 115 19.17 7.18 -6.38
N HIS A 116 18.94 7.85 -7.49
CA HIS A 116 19.89 8.71 -8.17
C HIS A 116 19.66 10.21 -7.90
N CYS A 117 18.67 10.54 -7.06
CA CYS A 117 18.23 11.90 -6.80
C CYS A 117 19.41 12.77 -6.32
N PRO A 118 19.73 13.89 -6.98
CA PRO A 118 20.78 14.80 -6.54
C PRO A 118 20.38 15.48 -5.22
N GLU A 119 21.37 15.91 -4.47
CA GLU A 119 21.13 16.68 -3.25
C GLU A 119 20.30 17.94 -3.53
N GLY A 120 19.30 18.21 -2.67
CA GLY A 120 18.40 19.34 -2.81
C GLY A 120 17.20 19.11 -3.75
N TYR A 121 17.19 18.03 -4.52
CA TYR A 121 16.05 17.66 -5.34
C TYR A 121 15.07 16.75 -4.59
N ARG A 122 13.84 16.69 -5.12
CA ARG A 122 12.80 15.73 -4.72
C ARG A 122 12.39 14.89 -5.90
N VAL A 123 11.77 13.76 -5.65
CA VAL A 123 11.14 12.94 -6.68
C VAL A 123 9.65 12.85 -6.43
N SER A 124 8.85 12.89 -7.50
CA SER A 124 7.39 12.81 -7.37
C SER A 124 6.72 12.25 -8.62
N TYR A 125 5.58 11.57 -8.42
CA TYR A 125 4.56 11.59 -9.46
C TYR A 125 3.98 12.99 -9.59
N GLU A 126 3.53 13.31 -10.81
CA GLU A 126 2.56 14.37 -11.02
C GLU A 126 1.20 13.75 -11.33
N VAL A 127 0.14 14.50 -11.08
CA VAL A 127 -1.20 14.14 -11.54
C VAL A 127 -1.24 14.14 -13.06
N THR A 128 -2.13 13.37 -13.65
CA THR A 128 -2.35 13.36 -15.11
C THR A 128 -2.78 14.74 -15.60
N HIS A 129 -2.09 15.27 -16.59
CA HIS A 129 -2.37 16.56 -17.22
C HIS A 129 -1.71 16.64 -18.59
N HIS A 130 -2.07 17.66 -19.37
CA HIS A 130 -1.62 18.03 -20.72
C HIS A 130 -1.55 16.90 -21.77
N GLY A 131 -1.25 17.30 -23.03
CA GLY A 131 -1.00 16.39 -24.14
C GLY A 131 0.44 15.93 -24.28
N PRO A 132 0.75 15.12 -25.29
CA PRO A 132 -0.18 14.56 -26.27
C PRO A 132 -1.03 13.43 -25.69
N VAL A 133 -2.20 13.16 -26.29
CA VAL A 133 -3.12 12.10 -25.81
C VAL A 133 -3.53 11.11 -26.91
N ASP A 134 -3.10 11.36 -28.14
CA ASP A 134 -3.43 10.55 -29.32
C ASP A 134 -2.55 9.31 -29.50
N LEU A 135 -1.72 8.99 -28.50
CA LEU A 135 -0.81 7.86 -28.52
C LEU A 135 -1.58 6.53 -28.38
N ALA A 136 -1.21 5.54 -29.20
CA ALA A 136 -1.69 4.16 -29.08
C ALA A 136 -0.78 3.28 -28.18
N LEU A 137 0.49 3.67 -28.02
CA LEU A 137 1.49 2.95 -27.24
C LEU A 137 1.57 3.45 -25.79
N PRO A 138 1.93 2.56 -24.85
CA PRO A 138 2.22 2.96 -23.48
C PRO A 138 3.26 4.08 -23.43
N SER A 139 3.01 5.10 -22.62
CA SER A 139 3.89 6.27 -22.57
C SER A 139 3.92 6.90 -21.17
N PHE A 140 4.93 7.73 -20.92
CA PHE A 140 4.99 8.65 -19.80
C PHE A 140 6.03 9.74 -20.03
N PHE A 141 5.93 10.81 -19.28
CA PHE A 141 6.89 11.89 -19.20
C PHE A 141 7.83 11.68 -17.99
N VAL A 142 9.10 11.98 -18.19
CA VAL A 142 10.07 12.18 -17.11
C VAL A 142 10.65 13.57 -17.24
N GLU A 143 10.59 14.34 -16.15
CA GLU A 143 10.83 15.78 -16.20
C GLU A 143 11.82 16.27 -15.15
N ILE A 144 12.52 17.36 -15.49
CA ILE A 144 13.35 18.14 -14.55
C ILE A 144 12.65 19.47 -14.30
N GLY A 145 12.42 19.83 -13.09
CA GLY A 145 11.81 21.08 -12.66
C GLY A 145 12.57 21.77 -11.55
N SER A 146 12.33 23.07 -11.41
CA SER A 146 11.17 23.84 -11.95
C SER A 146 11.57 25.03 -12.82
N THR A 147 12.85 25.40 -12.89
CA THR A 147 13.32 26.61 -13.57
C THR A 147 14.51 26.33 -14.48
N ASP A 148 14.97 27.37 -15.20
CA ASP A 148 16.12 27.29 -16.10
C ASP A 148 17.40 26.75 -15.41
N LYS A 149 17.54 27.02 -14.11
CA LYS A 149 18.64 26.52 -13.30
C LYS A 149 18.62 24.99 -13.21
N GLU A 150 17.50 24.41 -12.89
CA GLU A 150 17.32 22.95 -12.76
C GLU A 150 17.34 22.29 -14.15
N TRP A 151 16.75 22.90 -15.17
CA TRP A 151 16.72 22.34 -16.53
C TRP A 151 18.10 22.17 -17.12
N THR A 152 19.04 23.02 -16.76
CA THR A 152 20.42 22.98 -17.26
C THR A 152 21.41 22.37 -16.28
N ASP A 153 20.94 21.87 -15.12
CA ASP A 153 21.78 21.18 -14.14
C ASP A 153 22.24 19.82 -14.67
N PRO A 154 23.56 19.61 -14.91
CA PRO A 154 24.06 18.34 -15.40
C PRO A 154 23.82 17.18 -14.45
N ALA A 155 23.79 17.43 -13.11
CA ALA A 155 23.54 16.38 -12.13
C ALA A 155 22.10 15.87 -12.25
N ALA A 156 21.12 16.76 -12.48
CA ALA A 156 19.74 16.37 -12.70
C ALA A 156 19.57 15.61 -14.04
N GLY A 157 20.21 16.09 -15.12
CA GLY A 157 20.22 15.39 -16.41
C GLY A 157 20.77 13.98 -16.33
N LEU A 158 21.92 13.82 -15.67
CA LEU A 158 22.55 12.52 -15.45
C LEU A 158 21.68 11.59 -14.59
N ALA A 159 21.10 12.12 -13.50
CA ALA A 159 20.23 11.34 -12.61
C ALA A 159 19.00 10.78 -13.36
N VAL A 160 18.35 11.59 -14.19
CA VAL A 160 17.22 11.12 -15.03
C VAL A 160 17.70 10.08 -16.03
N ALA A 161 18.79 10.33 -16.75
CA ALA A 161 19.32 9.40 -17.73
C ALA A 161 19.67 8.03 -17.12
N GLN A 162 20.39 8.02 -15.99
CA GLN A 162 20.68 6.79 -15.24
C GLN A 162 19.40 6.09 -14.80
N SER A 163 18.41 6.86 -14.36
CA SER A 163 17.17 6.30 -13.81
C SER A 163 16.32 5.59 -14.85
N VAL A 164 16.13 6.17 -16.03
CA VAL A 164 15.32 5.53 -17.08
C VAL A 164 16.03 4.30 -17.69
N LEU A 165 17.36 4.31 -17.74
CA LEU A 165 18.14 3.18 -18.24
C LEU A 165 18.19 2.03 -17.23
N SER A 166 18.33 2.31 -15.93
CA SER A 166 18.46 1.29 -14.87
C SER A 166 17.11 0.86 -14.26
N ALA A 167 15.99 1.44 -14.70
CA ALA A 167 14.66 1.10 -14.19
C ALA A 167 14.33 -0.39 -14.43
N VAL A 168 13.98 -1.12 -13.37
CA VAL A 168 13.56 -2.52 -13.43
C VAL A 168 12.16 -2.68 -12.88
N MET A 169 11.24 -3.18 -13.69
CA MET A 169 9.88 -3.49 -13.25
C MET A 169 9.89 -4.69 -12.31
N GLN A 170 9.25 -4.57 -11.14
CA GLN A 170 9.22 -5.57 -10.08
C GLN A 170 7.79 -5.95 -9.73
N ASP A 171 7.10 -6.64 -10.62
CA ASP A 171 5.73 -7.15 -10.41
C ASP A 171 4.81 -6.13 -9.70
N PRO A 172 4.53 -4.98 -10.32
CA PRO A 172 3.72 -3.92 -9.71
C PRO A 172 2.26 -4.31 -9.65
N VAL A 173 1.52 -3.67 -8.75
CA VAL A 173 0.06 -3.67 -8.72
C VAL A 173 -0.44 -2.37 -9.37
N PRO A 174 -0.92 -2.40 -10.62
CA PRO A 174 -1.34 -1.20 -11.32
C PRO A 174 -2.62 -0.59 -10.71
N LEU A 175 -2.57 0.70 -10.43
CA LEU A 175 -3.62 1.45 -9.77
C LEU A 175 -3.96 2.73 -10.54
N ILE A 176 -5.19 3.21 -10.35
CA ILE A 176 -5.53 4.61 -10.61
C ILE A 176 -5.61 5.37 -9.29
N GLY A 177 -5.29 6.67 -9.32
CA GLY A 177 -5.26 7.52 -8.13
C GLY A 177 -6.26 8.67 -8.20
N PHE A 178 -6.83 9.02 -7.04
CA PHE A 178 -7.73 10.17 -6.91
C PHE A 178 -7.33 11.05 -5.73
N GLY A 179 -7.28 12.35 -5.96
CA GLY A 179 -6.93 13.34 -4.96
C GLY A 179 -5.43 13.63 -4.89
N GLY A 180 -5.11 14.71 -4.28
CA GLY A 180 -3.78 15.28 -4.17
C GLY A 180 -3.64 16.60 -4.92
N THR A 181 -2.50 17.26 -4.71
CA THR A 181 -2.08 18.46 -5.45
C THR A 181 -1.39 18.05 -6.75
N HIS A 182 -0.82 19.01 -7.47
CA HIS A 182 -0.06 18.75 -8.70
C HIS A 182 1.02 17.68 -8.49
N TYR A 183 1.80 17.78 -7.44
CA TYR A 183 2.66 16.68 -6.98
C TYR A 183 1.84 15.70 -6.16
N ALA A 184 1.62 14.53 -6.66
CA ALA A 184 0.83 13.48 -6.02
C ALA A 184 1.63 12.81 -4.88
N ALA A 185 1.90 13.57 -3.80
CA ALA A 185 2.83 13.18 -2.74
C ALA A 185 2.46 11.83 -2.09
N ARG A 186 1.17 11.59 -1.85
CA ARG A 186 0.72 10.36 -1.20
C ARG A 186 0.89 9.15 -2.11
N GLN A 187 0.52 9.29 -3.37
CA GLN A 187 0.70 8.24 -4.38
C GLN A 187 2.20 7.97 -4.61
N THR A 188 3.02 9.00 -4.57
CA THR A 188 4.49 8.88 -4.64
C THR A 188 5.04 8.04 -3.49
N GLU A 189 4.64 8.33 -2.25
CA GLU A 189 5.08 7.59 -1.07
C GLU A 189 4.68 6.11 -1.15
N ILE A 190 3.43 5.83 -1.53
CA ILE A 190 2.94 4.46 -1.75
C ILE A 190 3.78 3.74 -2.81
N ALA A 191 4.03 4.37 -3.94
CA ALA A 191 4.77 3.76 -5.05
C ALA A 191 6.25 3.50 -4.71
N LEU A 192 6.86 4.33 -3.88
CA LEU A 192 8.25 4.15 -3.43
C LEU A 192 8.39 3.02 -2.40
N THR A 193 7.35 2.79 -1.57
CA THR A 193 7.43 1.89 -0.42
C THR A 193 6.66 0.57 -0.59
N SER A 194 5.86 0.44 -1.66
CA SER A 194 5.03 -0.75 -1.93
C SER A 194 5.02 -1.13 -3.41
N ARG A 195 4.33 -2.20 -3.75
CA ARG A 195 4.11 -2.61 -5.15
C ARG A 195 3.07 -1.77 -5.90
N GLY A 196 2.37 -0.85 -5.22
CA GLY A 196 1.38 0.03 -5.84
C GLY A 196 2.01 0.92 -6.91
N ALA A 197 1.59 0.79 -8.15
CA ALA A 197 2.04 1.58 -9.29
C ALA A 197 0.89 2.40 -9.85
N PHE A 198 1.03 3.70 -9.90
CA PHE A 198 -0.04 4.56 -10.38
C PHE A 198 0.15 4.87 -11.87
N GLY A 199 -0.91 4.62 -12.66
CA GLY A 199 -1.04 5.16 -14.00
C GLY A 199 -1.66 6.56 -13.94
N HIS A 200 -2.94 6.70 -14.30
CA HIS A 200 -3.63 7.99 -14.21
C HIS A 200 -3.94 8.37 -12.76
N ILE A 201 -3.62 9.63 -12.41
CA ILE A 201 -3.93 10.25 -11.12
C ILE A 201 -4.74 11.50 -11.37
N ALA A 202 -5.96 11.56 -10.86
CA ALA A 202 -6.81 12.75 -10.96
C ALA A 202 -6.54 13.73 -9.81
N HIS A 203 -6.18 14.98 -10.14
CA HIS A 203 -6.04 16.07 -9.17
C HIS A 203 -7.35 16.27 -8.37
N THR A 204 -7.25 16.70 -7.11
CA THR A 204 -8.42 17.01 -6.25
C THR A 204 -9.48 17.86 -6.99
N ARG A 205 -9.04 18.86 -7.76
CA ARG A 205 -9.95 19.75 -8.52
C ARG A 205 -10.71 19.05 -9.66
N GLU A 206 -10.17 17.94 -10.17
CA GLU A 206 -10.79 17.18 -11.27
C GLU A 206 -11.83 16.19 -10.74
N VAL A 207 -11.68 15.72 -9.50
CA VAL A 207 -12.53 14.66 -8.94
C VAL A 207 -14.02 15.00 -9.01
N ALA A 208 -14.41 16.24 -8.72
CA ALA A 208 -15.80 16.67 -8.76
C ALA A 208 -16.47 16.51 -10.16
N MET A 209 -15.68 16.51 -11.22
CA MET A 209 -16.17 16.47 -12.62
C MET A 209 -16.02 15.11 -13.29
N LEU A 210 -15.44 14.12 -12.58
CA LEU A 210 -15.33 12.77 -13.11
C LEU A 210 -16.68 12.07 -13.18
N ASP A 211 -16.87 11.33 -14.25
CA ASP A 211 -17.98 10.39 -14.44
C ASP A 211 -17.45 8.94 -14.55
N GLU A 212 -18.38 7.98 -14.58
CA GLU A 212 -18.03 6.57 -14.70
C GLU A 212 -17.25 6.23 -15.98
N ALA A 213 -17.56 6.91 -17.08
CA ALA A 213 -16.86 6.70 -18.36
C ALA A 213 -15.39 7.09 -18.25
N MET A 214 -15.09 8.23 -17.61
CA MET A 214 -13.71 8.67 -17.40
C MET A 214 -12.97 7.75 -16.43
N ILE A 215 -13.63 7.28 -15.36
CA ILE A 215 -13.02 6.31 -14.41
C ILE A 215 -12.68 4.99 -15.13
N ARG A 216 -13.58 4.48 -15.99
CA ARG A 216 -13.30 3.30 -16.82
C ARG A 216 -12.16 3.54 -17.80
N ALA A 217 -12.08 4.74 -18.39
CA ALA A 217 -10.97 5.13 -19.26
C ALA A 217 -9.64 5.14 -18.48
N MET A 218 -9.61 5.72 -17.26
CA MET A 218 -8.43 5.67 -16.38
C MET A 218 -7.99 4.24 -16.12
N MET A 219 -8.91 3.34 -15.76
CA MET A 219 -8.61 1.92 -15.53
C MET A 219 -8.00 1.27 -16.76
N ALA A 220 -8.67 1.38 -17.90
CA ALA A 220 -8.23 0.75 -19.15
C ALA A 220 -6.89 1.29 -19.63
N LYS A 221 -6.71 2.62 -19.61
CA LYS A 221 -5.49 3.29 -20.07
C LYS A 221 -4.30 3.12 -19.12
N SER A 222 -4.54 2.79 -17.85
CA SER A 222 -3.49 2.45 -16.87
C SER A 222 -3.19 0.94 -16.78
N GLY A 223 -4.00 0.08 -17.40
CA GLY A 223 -4.00 -1.35 -17.12
C GLY A 223 -4.26 -1.65 -15.64
N ALA A 224 -5.00 -0.78 -14.96
CA ALA A 224 -5.17 -0.82 -13.52
C ALA A 224 -6.16 -1.91 -13.09
N VAL A 225 -5.90 -2.48 -11.91
CA VAL A 225 -6.73 -3.53 -11.30
C VAL A 225 -7.55 -3.02 -10.12
N ALA A 226 -7.19 -1.85 -9.58
CA ALA A 226 -7.89 -1.23 -8.46
C ALA A 226 -7.69 0.29 -8.44
N ALA A 227 -8.41 0.96 -7.55
CA ALA A 227 -8.37 2.39 -7.33
C ALA A 227 -7.89 2.75 -5.92
N TYR A 228 -7.13 3.82 -5.80
CA TYR A 228 -6.75 4.44 -4.53
C TYR A 228 -7.32 5.85 -4.41
N ILE A 229 -7.84 6.21 -3.26
CA ILE A 229 -8.35 7.55 -2.96
C ILE A 229 -7.54 8.17 -1.82
N ASP A 230 -6.89 9.29 -2.06
CA ASP A 230 -6.37 10.14 -0.99
C ASP A 230 -7.55 10.85 -0.28
N ARG A 231 -8.05 10.18 0.76
CA ARG A 231 -9.22 10.65 1.53
C ARG A 231 -9.00 12.00 2.20
N LYS A 232 -7.75 12.35 2.52
CA LYS A 232 -7.42 13.62 3.18
C LYS A 232 -7.43 14.80 2.20
N ALA A 233 -7.27 14.52 0.92
CA ALA A 233 -7.28 15.52 -0.14
C ALA A 233 -8.68 15.85 -0.67
N LEU A 234 -9.72 15.08 -0.29
CA LEU A 234 -11.08 15.26 -0.78
C LEU A 234 -12.04 15.70 0.33
N ASN A 235 -13.03 16.50 -0.05
CA ASN A 235 -14.18 16.77 0.82
C ASN A 235 -15.09 15.55 0.92
N ARG A 236 -16.04 15.57 1.86
CA ARG A 236 -16.92 14.43 2.14
C ARG A 236 -17.87 14.10 0.99
N GLU A 237 -18.35 15.10 0.27
CA GLU A 237 -19.28 14.95 -0.86
C GLU A 237 -18.59 14.22 -2.02
N ASP A 238 -17.43 14.72 -2.46
CA ASP A 238 -16.64 14.10 -3.52
C ASP A 238 -16.21 12.69 -3.16
N LEU A 239 -15.79 12.46 -1.90
CA LEU A 239 -15.41 11.13 -1.42
C LEU A 239 -16.58 10.14 -1.50
N ASN A 240 -17.77 10.54 -1.08
CA ASN A 240 -18.95 9.67 -1.11
C ASN A 240 -19.39 9.38 -2.55
N ARG A 241 -19.43 10.42 -3.41
CA ARG A 241 -19.79 10.30 -4.82
C ARG A 241 -18.81 9.37 -5.55
N LEU A 242 -17.52 9.59 -5.40
CA LEU A 242 -16.49 8.74 -6.02
C LEU A 242 -16.55 7.30 -5.52
N SER A 243 -16.73 7.11 -4.21
CA SER A 243 -16.88 5.76 -3.63
C SER A 243 -18.11 5.04 -4.17
N GLY A 244 -19.23 5.75 -4.37
CA GLY A 244 -20.43 5.23 -5.03
C GLY A 244 -20.17 4.80 -6.47
N MET A 245 -19.51 5.65 -7.27
CA MET A 245 -19.16 5.32 -8.66
C MET A 245 -18.22 4.11 -8.77
N LEU A 246 -17.22 3.99 -7.87
CA LEU A 246 -16.34 2.82 -7.85
C LEU A 246 -17.13 1.53 -7.50
N ALA A 247 -18.08 1.62 -6.56
CA ALA A 247 -18.91 0.49 -6.19
C ALA A 247 -19.86 0.06 -7.34
N THR A 248 -20.52 1.01 -8.01
CA THR A 248 -21.41 0.72 -9.16
C THR A 248 -20.65 0.18 -10.36
N THR A 249 -19.40 0.60 -10.56
CA THR A 249 -18.55 0.11 -11.66
C THR A 249 -17.84 -1.21 -11.33
N GLY A 250 -17.95 -1.72 -10.10
CA GLY A 250 -17.28 -2.93 -9.65
C GLY A 250 -15.76 -2.80 -9.55
N ILE A 251 -15.23 -1.57 -9.46
CA ILE A 251 -13.78 -1.31 -9.35
C ILE A 251 -13.36 -1.45 -7.89
N PRO A 252 -12.45 -2.39 -7.56
CA PRO A 252 -11.93 -2.54 -6.21
C PRO A 252 -11.27 -1.25 -5.72
N ARG A 253 -11.59 -0.83 -4.49
CA ARG A 253 -10.92 0.29 -3.84
C ARG A 253 -9.99 -0.23 -2.76
N LEU A 254 -8.73 0.14 -2.84
CA LEU A 254 -7.71 -0.18 -1.84
C LEU A 254 -7.40 1.03 -0.96
N THR A 255 -7.23 0.79 0.31
CA THR A 255 -6.63 1.75 1.24
C THR A 255 -5.11 1.67 1.15
N GLU A 256 -4.42 2.70 1.62
CA GLU A 256 -2.97 2.70 1.70
C GLU A 256 -2.43 1.53 2.52
N SER A 257 -3.02 1.26 3.69
CA SER A 257 -2.60 0.14 4.53
C SER A 257 -2.74 -1.22 3.83
N GLU A 258 -3.76 -1.41 3.00
CA GLU A 258 -3.92 -2.62 2.19
C GLU A 258 -2.83 -2.73 1.11
N ILE A 259 -2.52 -1.64 0.41
CA ILE A 259 -1.47 -1.63 -0.60
C ILE A 259 -0.10 -1.95 0.03
N LEU A 260 0.19 -1.36 1.20
CA LEU A 260 1.44 -1.60 1.93
C LEU A 260 1.53 -3.02 2.49
N SER A 261 0.42 -3.59 2.98
CA SER A 261 0.38 -4.92 3.59
C SER A 261 0.26 -6.08 2.60
N MET A 262 0.01 -5.79 1.33
CA MET A 262 -0.12 -6.82 0.29
C MET A 262 1.16 -7.66 0.11
N GLY A 263 2.33 -7.11 0.45
CA GLY A 263 3.62 -7.79 0.36
C GLY A 263 3.90 -8.31 -1.06
N HIS A 264 4.34 -9.55 -1.15
CA HIS A 264 4.62 -10.24 -2.42
C HIS A 264 3.43 -11.02 -2.99
N LEU A 265 2.25 -10.94 -2.34
CA LEU A 265 1.08 -11.69 -2.79
C LEU A 265 0.61 -11.19 -4.16
N PRO A 266 0.51 -12.05 -5.20
CA PRO A 266 -0.02 -11.66 -6.50
C PRO A 266 -1.43 -11.06 -6.38
N TRP A 267 -1.75 -10.13 -7.27
CA TRP A 267 -3.04 -9.43 -7.23
C TRP A 267 -4.25 -10.37 -7.20
N GLU A 268 -4.28 -11.37 -8.07
CA GLU A 268 -5.40 -12.31 -8.17
C GLU A 268 -5.65 -13.06 -6.85
N ARG A 269 -4.58 -13.36 -6.12
CA ARG A 269 -4.66 -14.01 -4.80
C ARG A 269 -5.10 -13.06 -3.72
N TYR A 270 -4.54 -11.84 -3.73
CA TYR A 270 -4.99 -10.79 -2.82
C TYR A 270 -6.48 -10.52 -3.01
N HIS A 271 -6.94 -10.42 -4.26
CA HIS A 271 -8.35 -10.21 -4.59
C HIS A 271 -9.24 -11.38 -4.12
N ALA A 272 -8.81 -12.62 -4.35
CA ALA A 272 -9.52 -13.81 -3.86
C ALA A 272 -9.58 -13.85 -2.32
N ALA A 273 -8.48 -13.52 -1.62
CA ALA A 273 -8.47 -13.40 -0.16
C ALA A 273 -9.41 -12.28 0.32
N ARG A 274 -9.48 -11.17 -0.40
CA ARG A 274 -10.38 -10.06 -0.12
C ARG A 274 -11.84 -10.47 -0.23
N GLU A 275 -12.23 -11.19 -1.27
CA GLU A 275 -13.58 -11.72 -1.42
C GLU A 275 -13.94 -12.72 -0.30
N MET A 276 -12.98 -13.54 0.14
CA MET A 276 -13.18 -14.42 1.30
C MET A 276 -13.38 -13.62 2.59
N ALA A 277 -12.56 -12.59 2.80
CA ALA A 277 -12.66 -11.71 3.95
C ALA A 277 -14.01 -11.00 4.03
N ASP A 278 -14.52 -10.50 2.90
CA ASP A 278 -15.83 -9.83 2.82
C ASP A 278 -17.00 -10.78 3.12
N ARG A 279 -16.85 -12.08 2.82
CA ARG A 279 -17.84 -13.12 3.20
C ARG A 279 -17.81 -13.39 4.71
N VAL A 280 -16.68 -13.28 5.36
CA VAL A 280 -16.54 -13.42 6.82
C VAL A 280 -17.10 -12.20 7.55
N SER A 281 -16.74 -11.01 7.09
CA SER A 281 -17.23 -9.75 7.63
C SER A 281 -17.10 -8.66 6.55
N ALA A 282 -18.21 -8.02 6.21
CA ALA A 282 -18.24 -6.98 5.17
C ALA A 282 -17.25 -5.86 5.49
N GLY A 283 -16.34 -5.59 4.58
CA GLY A 283 -15.28 -4.59 4.72
C GLY A 283 -14.17 -4.99 5.71
N ALA A 284 -14.01 -6.28 5.99
CA ALA A 284 -12.89 -6.77 6.81
C ALA A 284 -11.56 -6.31 6.25
N ARG A 285 -10.62 -5.97 7.12
CA ARG A 285 -9.23 -5.66 6.76
C ARG A 285 -8.43 -6.95 6.61
N ILE A 286 -7.50 -6.95 5.67
CA ILE A 286 -6.63 -8.07 5.36
C ILE A 286 -5.20 -7.71 5.74
N TYR A 287 -4.53 -8.59 6.45
CA TYR A 287 -3.11 -8.48 6.81
C TYR A 287 -2.37 -9.73 6.36
N VAL A 288 -1.56 -9.58 5.33
CA VAL A 288 -0.77 -10.67 4.75
C VAL A 288 0.53 -10.86 5.54
N HIS A 289 0.79 -12.09 5.97
CA HIS A 289 2.07 -12.49 6.57
C HIS A 289 2.92 -13.26 5.56
N ASP A 290 3.67 -14.26 5.96
CA ASP A 290 4.57 -15.02 5.10
C ASP A 290 3.80 -16.02 4.18
N LEU A 291 2.73 -15.56 3.54
CA LEU A 291 1.91 -16.37 2.65
C LEU A 291 2.57 -16.51 1.28
N GLN A 292 3.33 -17.56 1.10
CA GLN A 292 3.97 -17.95 -0.16
C GLN A 292 3.27 -19.18 -0.75
N GLY A 293 3.46 -19.42 -2.05
CA GLY A 293 2.92 -20.59 -2.72
C GLY A 293 1.84 -20.28 -3.75
N THR A 294 1.35 -21.32 -4.43
CA THR A 294 0.44 -21.21 -5.58
C THR A 294 -0.89 -21.98 -5.43
N GLY A 295 -1.09 -22.72 -4.34
CA GLY A 295 -2.31 -23.48 -4.06
C GLY A 295 -3.58 -22.61 -3.88
N PRO A 296 -4.78 -23.15 -3.96
CA PRO A 296 -5.99 -22.41 -3.65
C PRO A 296 -5.98 -21.90 -2.20
N LEU A 297 -6.66 -20.79 -1.96
CA LEU A 297 -6.81 -20.22 -0.62
C LEU A 297 -8.05 -20.80 0.06
N THR A 298 -7.96 -21.00 1.38
CA THR A 298 -9.07 -21.52 2.19
C THR A 298 -9.14 -20.80 3.53
N PRO A 299 -10.35 -20.55 4.07
CA PRO A 299 -10.54 -19.97 5.39
C PRO A 299 -10.30 -21.03 6.48
N VAL A 300 -9.59 -20.64 7.52
CA VAL A 300 -9.27 -21.45 8.70
C VAL A 300 -9.88 -20.82 9.93
N PRO A 301 -10.99 -21.38 10.49
CA PRO A 301 -11.57 -20.88 11.72
C PRO A 301 -10.71 -21.27 12.92
N LEU A 302 -10.65 -20.37 13.89
CA LEU A 302 -10.06 -20.61 15.21
C LEU A 302 -11.15 -20.38 16.28
N ASP A 303 -11.06 -21.10 17.39
CA ASP A 303 -11.99 -20.87 18.49
C ASP A 303 -11.94 -19.41 18.96
N PRO A 304 -13.07 -18.68 18.96
CA PRO A 304 -13.07 -17.25 19.26
C PRO A 304 -12.75 -16.94 20.73
N VAL A 305 -13.01 -17.85 21.66
CA VAL A 305 -12.68 -17.68 23.08
C VAL A 305 -11.16 -17.85 23.25
N LEU A 306 -10.60 -18.88 22.63
CA LEU A 306 -9.15 -19.13 22.64
C LEU A 306 -8.37 -17.94 22.07
N LEU A 307 -8.77 -17.44 20.90
CA LEU A 307 -8.16 -16.27 20.29
C LEU A 307 -8.31 -15.04 21.18
N GLY A 308 -9.53 -14.81 21.70
CA GLY A 308 -9.82 -13.66 22.54
C GLY A 308 -8.97 -13.64 23.82
N GLU A 309 -8.78 -14.77 24.48
CA GLU A 309 -7.95 -14.86 25.68
C GLU A 309 -6.45 -14.72 25.35
N ALA A 310 -5.97 -15.24 24.23
CA ALA A 310 -4.59 -15.06 23.78
C ALA A 310 -4.29 -13.57 23.46
N ILE A 311 -5.18 -12.89 22.76
CA ILE A 311 -5.04 -11.45 22.44
C ILE A 311 -5.07 -10.59 23.71
N LYS A 312 -6.00 -10.86 24.64
CA LYS A 312 -6.04 -10.15 25.92
C LYS A 312 -4.78 -10.34 26.75
N ALA A 313 -4.15 -11.51 26.66
CA ALA A 313 -2.93 -11.84 27.41
C ALA A 313 -1.70 -11.14 26.80
N ASP A 314 -1.50 -11.19 25.46
CA ASP A 314 -0.38 -10.52 24.76
C ASP A 314 -0.67 -10.35 23.26
N GLU A 315 -1.43 -9.32 22.89
CA GLU A 315 -1.71 -9.02 21.48
C GLU A 315 -0.41 -8.77 20.66
N PRO A 316 0.56 -7.95 21.11
CA PRO A 316 1.80 -7.77 20.35
C PRO A 316 2.58 -9.07 20.15
N GLY A 317 2.60 -9.95 21.15
CA GLY A 317 3.22 -11.27 21.07
C GLY A 317 2.52 -12.17 20.06
N PHE A 318 1.19 -12.14 20.02
CA PHE A 318 0.39 -12.89 19.05
C PHE A 318 0.66 -12.41 17.60
N ILE A 319 0.64 -11.10 17.35
CA ILE A 319 0.95 -10.53 16.03
C ILE A 319 2.39 -10.90 15.58
N ARG A 320 3.37 -10.84 16.49
CA ARG A 320 4.74 -11.29 16.15
C ARG A 320 4.79 -12.78 15.81
N GLY A 321 4.01 -13.61 16.49
CA GLY A 321 3.89 -15.03 16.19
C GLY A 321 3.28 -15.31 14.82
N LEU A 322 2.28 -14.51 14.40
CA LEU A 322 1.67 -14.63 13.08
C LEU A 322 2.65 -14.29 11.95
N ALA A 323 3.59 -13.38 12.18
CA ALA A 323 4.54 -12.93 11.15
C ALA A 323 5.38 -14.07 10.53
N ALA A 324 5.58 -15.16 11.27
CA ALA A 324 6.31 -16.33 10.82
C ALA A 324 5.41 -17.46 10.24
N LEU A 325 4.11 -17.21 10.12
CA LEU A 325 3.17 -18.21 9.61
C LEU A 325 2.69 -17.83 8.21
N PRO A 326 2.50 -18.79 7.29
CA PRO A 326 1.98 -18.54 5.96
C PRO A 326 0.45 -18.32 6.00
N VAL A 327 0.02 -17.19 6.57
CA VAL A 327 -1.38 -16.87 6.78
C VAL A 327 -1.72 -15.42 6.42
N ILE A 328 -2.99 -15.18 6.17
CA ILE A 328 -3.60 -13.86 6.23
C ILE A 328 -4.48 -13.83 7.47
N HIS A 329 -4.32 -12.83 8.34
CA HIS A 329 -5.31 -12.58 9.37
C HIS A 329 -6.30 -11.51 8.96
N LEU A 330 -7.52 -11.65 9.45
CA LEU A 330 -8.62 -10.73 9.18
C LEU A 330 -8.92 -9.88 10.41
N ALA A 331 -9.30 -8.63 10.20
CA ALA A 331 -9.77 -7.75 11.26
C ALA A 331 -11.02 -6.98 10.82
N THR A 332 -11.83 -6.54 11.78
CA THR A 332 -12.94 -5.63 11.54
C THR A 332 -12.45 -4.26 11.08
N GLN A 333 -13.37 -3.38 10.66
CA GLN A 333 -13.03 -1.99 10.32
C GLN A 333 -12.41 -1.22 11.50
N ASP A 334 -12.78 -1.57 12.74
CA ASP A 334 -12.23 -1.01 13.98
C ASP A 334 -10.94 -1.72 14.44
N ASN A 335 -10.39 -2.56 13.59
CA ASN A 335 -9.12 -3.28 13.81
C ASN A 335 -9.18 -4.36 14.90
N HIS A 336 -10.36 -4.91 15.22
CA HIS A 336 -10.46 -6.10 16.06
C HIS A 336 -10.23 -7.36 15.24
N MET A 337 -9.29 -8.20 15.66
CA MET A 337 -8.97 -9.45 14.96
C MET A 337 -10.16 -10.40 14.92
N LEU A 338 -10.43 -10.95 13.75
CA LEU A 338 -11.50 -11.93 13.53
C LEU A 338 -10.96 -13.36 13.73
N PRO A 339 -11.78 -14.30 14.24
CA PRO A 339 -11.36 -15.68 14.50
C PRO A 339 -11.35 -16.54 13.25
N VAL A 340 -10.98 -15.95 12.11
CA VAL A 340 -10.82 -16.62 10.82
C VAL A 340 -9.53 -16.15 10.17
N PHE A 341 -8.72 -17.08 9.75
CA PHE A 341 -7.48 -16.86 9.02
C PHE A 341 -7.62 -17.43 7.60
N ILE A 342 -6.78 -17.00 6.68
CA ILE A 342 -6.75 -17.56 5.31
C ILE A 342 -5.36 -18.11 5.06
N THR A 343 -5.28 -19.31 4.52
CA THR A 343 -4.02 -19.96 4.12
C THR A 343 -4.22 -20.78 2.85
N HIS A 344 -3.16 -21.45 2.37
CA HIS A 344 -3.29 -22.44 1.31
C HIS A 344 -3.95 -23.71 1.82
N ASP A 345 -4.75 -24.34 0.96
CA ASP A 345 -5.55 -25.52 1.29
C ASP A 345 -4.70 -26.69 1.86
N ASP A 346 -3.55 -26.92 1.27
CA ASP A 346 -2.57 -27.95 1.67
C ASP A 346 -1.90 -27.66 3.04
N HIS A 347 -1.95 -26.43 3.54
CA HIS A 347 -1.38 -26.03 4.82
C HIS A 347 -2.39 -25.98 5.97
N THR A 348 -3.68 -26.21 5.72
CA THR A 348 -4.77 -25.97 6.67
C THR A 348 -4.53 -26.65 8.02
N SER A 349 -4.24 -27.96 8.04
CA SER A 349 -4.01 -28.70 9.28
C SER A 349 -2.78 -28.22 10.05
N GLN A 350 -1.70 -27.86 9.35
CA GLN A 350 -0.48 -27.33 9.95
C GLN A 350 -0.77 -25.95 10.59
N ILE A 351 -1.52 -25.11 9.91
CA ILE A 351 -1.85 -23.76 10.38
C ILE A 351 -2.78 -23.78 11.58
N ILE A 352 -3.82 -24.64 11.58
CA ILE A 352 -4.68 -24.82 12.77
C ILE A 352 -3.83 -25.19 14.00
N ASN A 353 -2.92 -26.14 13.84
CA ASN A 353 -2.03 -26.58 14.93
C ASN A 353 -1.09 -25.44 15.38
N ALA A 354 -0.51 -24.69 14.44
CA ALA A 354 0.37 -23.57 14.75
C ALA A 354 -0.36 -22.44 15.48
N LEU A 355 -1.58 -22.09 15.06
CA LEU A 355 -2.42 -21.08 15.71
C LEU A 355 -2.84 -21.51 17.12
N ASN A 356 -3.26 -22.77 17.30
CA ASN A 356 -3.56 -23.32 18.62
C ASN A 356 -2.34 -23.27 19.52
N THR A 357 -1.18 -23.73 19.02
CA THR A 357 0.09 -23.68 19.77
C THR A 357 0.43 -22.25 20.20
N LEU A 358 0.30 -21.28 19.28
CA LEU A 358 0.60 -19.88 19.55
C LEU A 358 -0.31 -19.32 20.66
N CYS A 359 -1.63 -19.56 20.57
CA CYS A 359 -2.59 -19.14 21.58
C CYS A 359 -2.30 -19.77 22.95
N VAL A 360 -2.16 -21.09 23.01
CA VAL A 360 -1.90 -21.81 24.25
C VAL A 360 -0.60 -21.36 24.91
N LYS A 361 0.47 -21.21 24.14
CA LYS A 361 1.76 -20.71 24.63
C LYS A 361 1.66 -19.32 25.25
N ILE A 362 0.95 -18.39 24.58
CA ILE A 362 0.76 -17.03 25.07
C ILE A 362 -0.04 -17.06 26.37
N ILE A 363 -1.18 -17.75 26.39
CA ILE A 363 -2.03 -17.85 27.57
C ILE A 363 -1.27 -18.43 28.75
N ARG A 364 -0.60 -19.58 28.57
CA ARG A 364 0.20 -20.22 29.64
C ARG A 364 1.33 -19.34 30.15
N SER A 365 1.87 -18.45 29.34
CA SER A 365 2.97 -17.56 29.75
C SER A 365 2.49 -16.36 30.59
N LYS A 366 1.21 -16.02 30.57
CA LYS A 366 0.65 -14.80 31.17
C LYS A 366 -0.44 -15.06 32.21
N GLU A 367 -1.10 -16.21 32.15
CA GLU A 367 -2.27 -16.51 32.96
C GLU A 367 -2.05 -17.77 33.84
N ILE A 368 -2.80 -17.89 34.91
CA ILE A 368 -2.86 -19.10 35.69
C ILE A 368 -3.69 -20.13 34.94
N THR A 369 -3.09 -21.25 34.58
CA THR A 369 -3.75 -22.28 33.79
C THR A 369 -3.64 -23.65 34.37
N ALA A 370 -4.67 -24.49 34.15
CA ALA A 370 -4.65 -25.93 34.37
C ALA A 370 -5.05 -26.65 33.07
N THR A 371 -4.69 -27.90 32.95
CA THR A 371 -5.00 -28.77 31.81
C THR A 371 -5.68 -30.03 32.31
N GLU A 372 -6.87 -30.32 31.81
CA GLU A 372 -7.59 -31.55 32.05
C GLU A 372 -7.97 -32.20 30.71
N LYS A 373 -7.20 -33.23 30.27
CA LYS A 373 -7.36 -33.81 28.91
C LYS A 373 -7.26 -32.72 27.83
N ASP A 374 -8.34 -32.56 27.07
CA ASP A 374 -8.47 -31.55 26.01
C ASP A 374 -9.02 -30.19 26.50
N LEU A 375 -9.10 -29.97 27.81
CA LEU A 375 -9.62 -28.73 28.39
C LEU A 375 -8.44 -27.88 28.90
N LEU A 376 -8.34 -26.66 28.36
CA LEU A 376 -7.52 -25.59 28.92
C LEU A 376 -8.40 -24.76 29.86
N ILE A 377 -8.04 -24.74 31.15
CA ILE A 377 -8.73 -23.99 32.19
C ILE A 377 -7.86 -22.76 32.50
N ILE A 378 -8.44 -21.57 32.37
CA ILE A 378 -7.79 -20.29 32.65
C ILE A 378 -8.46 -19.70 33.89
N THR A 379 -7.73 -19.59 34.99
CA THR A 379 -8.23 -18.99 36.23
C THR A 379 -8.01 -17.48 36.22
N LYS A 380 -9.08 -16.71 36.15
CA LYS A 380 -9.06 -15.24 36.26
C LYS A 380 -9.28 -14.84 37.71
N VAL A 381 -8.31 -14.19 38.30
CA VAL A 381 -8.42 -13.61 39.65
C VAL A 381 -8.72 -12.12 39.52
N ARG A 382 -9.80 -11.69 40.13
CA ARG A 382 -10.23 -10.27 40.08
C ARG A 382 -10.53 -9.77 41.48
N PHE A 383 -10.24 -8.47 41.71
CA PHE A 383 -10.67 -7.79 42.91
C PHE A 383 -12.19 -7.86 43.05
N ASP A 384 -12.65 -8.24 44.27
CA ASP A 384 -14.07 -8.38 44.62
C ASP A 384 -14.46 -7.26 45.58
N PRO A 385 -15.22 -6.25 45.12
CA PRO A 385 -15.65 -5.14 45.96
C PRO A 385 -16.55 -5.55 47.14
N GLU A 386 -17.31 -6.66 47.01
CA GLU A 386 -18.19 -7.13 48.07
C GLU A 386 -17.37 -7.78 49.20
N LYS A 387 -16.45 -8.66 48.86
CA LYS A 387 -15.49 -9.21 49.81
C LYS A 387 -14.67 -8.11 50.51
N ALA A 388 -14.25 -7.08 49.78
CA ALA A 388 -13.51 -5.96 50.36
C ALA A 388 -14.38 -5.20 51.39
N ARG A 389 -15.69 -5.02 51.16
CA ARG A 389 -16.61 -4.43 52.11
C ARG A 389 -16.81 -5.31 53.34
N GLU A 390 -16.92 -6.63 53.17
CA GLU A 390 -17.00 -7.59 54.28
C GLU A 390 -15.80 -7.51 55.22
N PHE A 391 -14.61 -7.23 54.69
CA PHE A 391 -13.40 -6.96 55.46
C PHE A 391 -13.32 -5.52 56.03
N GLY A 392 -14.36 -4.71 55.87
CA GLY A 392 -14.44 -3.35 56.41
C GLY A 392 -13.64 -2.31 55.56
N VAL A 393 -13.23 -2.66 54.32
CA VAL A 393 -12.49 -1.73 53.46
C VAL A 393 -13.47 -0.68 52.88
N PRO A 394 -13.28 0.63 53.13
CA PRO A 394 -14.11 1.67 52.53
C PRO A 394 -13.90 1.77 51.03
N ALA A 395 -14.98 1.99 50.28
CA ALA A 395 -14.89 2.22 48.85
C ALA A 395 -14.05 3.47 48.52
N GLY A 396 -13.35 3.42 47.39
CA GLY A 396 -12.55 4.55 46.91
C GLY A 396 -11.05 4.20 46.77
N PRO A 397 -10.11 5.02 47.31
CA PRO A 397 -8.68 4.81 47.10
C PRO A 397 -8.14 3.45 47.50
N PHE A 398 -8.66 2.87 48.60
CA PHE A 398 -8.26 1.55 49.09
C PHE A 398 -8.68 0.42 48.14
N PHE A 399 -9.86 0.51 47.50
CA PHE A 399 -10.28 -0.42 46.45
C PHE A 399 -9.32 -0.38 45.28
N LYS A 400 -8.88 0.81 44.89
CA LYS A 400 -7.92 0.99 43.77
C LYS A 400 -6.54 0.39 44.13
N GLN A 401 -6.08 0.56 45.38
CA GLN A 401 -4.83 -0.06 45.84
C GLN A 401 -4.89 -1.58 45.83
N LEU A 402 -5.96 -2.15 46.40
CA LEU A 402 -6.16 -3.61 46.44
C LEU A 402 -6.31 -4.20 45.04
N ALA A 403 -7.09 -3.55 44.17
CA ALA A 403 -7.23 -3.94 42.75
C ALA A 403 -5.91 -3.80 41.99
N GLY A 404 -5.03 -2.89 42.40
CA GLY A 404 -3.67 -2.70 41.87
C GLY A 404 -2.63 -3.64 42.49
N GLY A 405 -3.05 -4.62 43.29
CA GLY A 405 -2.14 -5.63 43.87
C GLY A 405 -1.43 -5.18 45.14
N GLN A 406 -1.80 -4.04 45.74
CA GLN A 406 -1.15 -3.54 46.97
C GLN A 406 -2.02 -3.77 48.22
N PRO A 407 -1.43 -4.21 49.34
CA PRO A 407 -2.16 -4.37 50.58
C PRO A 407 -2.55 -2.99 51.16
N VAL A 408 -3.59 -2.98 51.99
CA VAL A 408 -4.06 -1.80 52.75
C VAL A 408 -4.18 -2.11 54.23
N GLU A 409 -3.97 -1.14 55.06
CA GLU A 409 -4.22 -1.26 56.50
C GLU A 409 -5.57 -0.61 56.88
N ILE A 410 -6.43 -1.39 57.53
CA ILE A 410 -7.75 -0.95 58.02
C ILE A 410 -7.87 -1.39 59.48
N ASP A 411 -8.06 -0.46 60.38
CA ASP A 411 -8.22 -0.67 61.83
C ASP A 411 -7.12 -1.59 62.45
N GLY A 412 -5.87 -1.38 62.04
CA GLY A 412 -4.72 -2.17 62.47
C GLY A 412 -4.63 -3.58 61.90
N ARG A 413 -5.40 -3.89 60.83
CA ARG A 413 -5.33 -5.15 60.11
C ARG A 413 -4.85 -4.94 58.71
N THR A 414 -3.87 -5.70 58.26
CA THR A 414 -3.41 -5.70 56.87
C THR A 414 -4.36 -6.56 56.02
N ILE A 415 -5.06 -5.92 55.08
CA ILE A 415 -5.88 -6.58 54.07
C ILE A 415 -5.07 -6.72 52.79
N THR A 416 -4.83 -7.96 52.36
CA THR A 416 -4.10 -8.23 51.12
C THR A 416 -5.02 -8.44 49.94
N PRO A 417 -4.56 -8.21 48.70
CA PRO A 417 -5.37 -8.42 47.49
C PRO A 417 -6.01 -9.83 47.42
N GLY A 418 -5.27 -10.88 47.84
CA GLY A 418 -5.76 -12.27 47.82
C GLY A 418 -6.98 -12.49 48.72
N MET A 419 -7.11 -11.74 49.84
CA MET A 419 -8.23 -11.86 50.76
C MET A 419 -9.55 -11.31 50.17
N VAL A 420 -9.43 -10.36 49.24
CA VAL A 420 -10.56 -9.63 48.65
C VAL A 420 -10.65 -9.86 47.12
N SER A 421 -10.24 -11.00 46.69
CA SER A 421 -10.36 -11.44 45.29
C SER A 421 -11.35 -12.60 45.14
N SER A 422 -11.97 -12.66 43.99
CA SER A 422 -12.73 -13.83 43.54
C SER A 422 -12.05 -14.42 42.31
N SER A 423 -12.11 -15.73 42.15
CA SER A 423 -11.65 -16.44 40.97
C SER A 423 -12.81 -16.93 40.12
N SER A 424 -12.63 -16.88 38.83
CA SER A 424 -13.55 -17.49 37.85
C SER A 424 -12.74 -18.23 36.79
N ASP A 425 -13.24 -19.38 36.39
CA ASP A 425 -12.57 -20.20 35.38
C ASP A 425 -13.22 -20.05 34.03
N ILE A 426 -12.38 -19.91 33.00
CA ILE A 426 -12.75 -20.01 31.59
C ILE A 426 -12.23 -21.34 31.09
N THR A 427 -13.12 -22.20 30.61
CA THR A 427 -12.76 -23.52 30.10
C THR A 427 -12.89 -23.53 28.58
N ILE A 428 -11.83 -23.92 27.89
CA ILE A 428 -11.74 -24.00 26.42
C ILE A 428 -11.42 -25.43 26.03
N HIS A 429 -12.22 -26.03 25.15
CA HIS A 429 -11.98 -27.36 24.62
C HIS A 429 -11.08 -27.27 23.39
N ILE A 430 -9.90 -27.86 23.46
CA ILE A 430 -8.89 -27.87 22.38
C ILE A 430 -8.51 -29.34 22.11
N PRO A 431 -9.03 -29.96 21.04
CA PRO A 431 -8.72 -31.37 20.73
C PRO A 431 -7.22 -31.60 20.58
N GLY A 432 -6.69 -32.55 21.34
CA GLY A 432 -5.25 -32.87 21.33
C GLY A 432 -4.39 -31.79 22.01
N LEU A 433 -4.91 -31.15 23.07
CA LEU A 433 -4.23 -30.06 23.81
C LEU A 433 -2.80 -30.46 24.30
N GLU A 434 -2.56 -31.74 24.60
CA GLU A 434 -1.24 -32.24 24.98
C GLU A 434 -0.15 -32.03 23.92
N LYS A 435 -0.53 -31.82 22.64
CA LYS A 435 0.38 -31.53 21.52
C LYS A 435 0.84 -30.10 21.48
N PHE A 436 0.17 -29.20 22.20
CA PHE A 436 0.38 -27.74 22.18
C PHE A 436 1.11 -27.25 23.46
N SER A 437 1.98 -28.06 24.00
CA SER A 437 2.77 -27.75 25.22
C SER A 437 4.02 -26.91 24.89
#